data_ef4a77fd8cf455875b8d3cae4a3b4032
#
_entry.id   ef4a77fd8cf455875b8d3cae4a3b4032
#
_cell.length_a   1.000
_cell.length_b   1.000
_cell.length_c   1.000
_cell.angle_alpha   90.00
_cell.angle_beta   90.00
_cell.angle_gamma   90.00
#
_symmetry.space_group_name_H-M   'P 1'
#
loop_
_entity.id
_entity.type
_entity.pdbx_description
1 polymer ?
#
loop_
_entity_poly.entity_id
_entity_poly.type
_entity_poly.pdbx_seq_one_letter_code
_entity_poly.pdbx_strand_id
1 'polypeptide(L)'
;MSPASTGNEGDVGRTVRDRFVRIFLFLSLVVLIGFVSLLFAVRYRNQSVEGRNELWRPGQIAAVEVLTAAVDQQTGVRGFIITGDERFLEPYTAGRQRGTAALETLRTLFVGNNEIRPLVNNVDNNLVAWQTKIAEPEISAARLDLETARDLVMNDQGKAAFDQLRSSLADLSAAIDQRWTDSNNQAASAFTILLVTAISVGAVLIVVAVALLDRSRRWLTQATTLERRLRSTITAVQASLLPAAVPELDHVDIAFAYRPASADADVGGDFYDLNISQFGLVTISIGDVCGHDIHAAIVTGLVRHTINAASQHLIDPADVLRWANQALNSHDTDGRFVSAAHAHLHPPNPDGQAFLDVALAGHPNPVLIPADGRPSFEIATAGTLLGITADPRITTTRVTLSPGDQVVLYTDGLTENSRPRLSIEDLLIVLDNCRASTAAATQISLMQHYDTLARRDRYDDVAVVIIQLQAATSPATEGGALPLDVRLLQPLK
;
A
#
# COMPACT_ATOMS: atom_id res chain seq x y z
N MET A 1 27.51 29.62 2.39
CA MET A 1 26.06 29.76 2.36
C MET A 1 25.57 29.20 1.04
N SER A 2 25.05 28.00 1.07
CA SER A 2 24.27 27.43 -0.04
C SER A 2 23.21 26.53 0.60
N PRO A 3 21.92 26.66 0.25
CA PRO A 3 20.88 25.95 0.96
C PRO A 3 20.77 24.51 0.49
N ALA A 4 20.58 23.66 1.47
CA ALA A 4 20.46 22.22 1.41
C ALA A 4 19.32 21.73 0.52
N SER A 5 19.56 20.60 -0.09
CA SER A 5 18.67 19.79 -0.92
C SER A 5 17.64 19.00 -0.07
N THR A 6 16.61 19.65 0.43
CA THR A 6 15.44 18.99 1.05
C THR A 6 14.32 18.68 0.04
N GLY A 7 14.65 18.53 -1.26
CA GLY A 7 13.68 18.52 -2.36
C GLY A 7 13.19 17.14 -2.86
N ASN A 8 13.76 16.00 -2.45
CA ASN A 8 13.58 14.76 -3.21
C ASN A 8 12.59 13.73 -2.64
N GLU A 9 12.31 13.69 -1.37
CA GLU A 9 11.38 12.70 -0.79
C GLU A 9 9.90 13.07 -1.00
N GLY A 10 9.57 14.36 -1.01
CA GLY A 10 8.21 14.83 -1.27
C GLY A 10 7.73 14.59 -2.71
N ASP A 11 8.64 14.49 -3.66
CA ASP A 11 8.31 14.40 -5.10
C ASP A 11 8.05 12.95 -5.56
N VAL A 12 8.74 11.97 -4.98
CA VAL A 12 8.53 10.54 -5.26
C VAL A 12 7.17 10.09 -4.71
N GLY A 13 6.82 10.50 -3.51
CA GLY A 13 5.51 10.20 -2.89
C GLY A 13 4.33 10.83 -3.66
N ARG A 14 4.49 12.04 -4.17
CA ARG A 14 3.49 12.73 -5.01
C ARG A 14 3.31 12.04 -6.35
N THR A 15 4.37 11.67 -7.05
CA THR A 15 4.31 10.99 -8.35
C THR A 15 3.67 9.60 -8.27
N VAL A 16 3.88 8.85 -7.21
CA VAL A 16 3.24 7.54 -6.98
C VAL A 16 1.74 7.73 -6.69
N ARG A 17 1.37 8.66 -5.83
CA ARG A 17 -0.04 8.99 -5.51
C ARG A 17 -0.80 9.47 -6.75
N ASP A 18 -0.20 10.32 -7.58
CA ASP A 18 -0.83 10.85 -8.79
C ASP A 18 -1.00 9.78 -9.88
N ARG A 19 -0.13 8.77 -9.94
CA ARG A 19 -0.31 7.60 -10.81
C ARG A 19 -1.44 6.70 -10.31
N PHE A 20 -1.53 6.44 -9.01
CA PHE A 20 -2.64 5.67 -8.42
C PHE A 20 -3.99 6.36 -8.65
N VAL A 21 -4.07 7.67 -8.43
CA VAL A 21 -5.29 8.46 -8.67
C VAL A 21 -5.69 8.41 -10.15
N ARG A 22 -4.76 8.53 -11.09
CA ARG A 22 -5.05 8.42 -12.53
C ARG A 22 -5.55 7.03 -12.93
N ILE A 23 -4.94 5.97 -12.43
CA ILE A 23 -5.39 4.59 -12.67
C ILE A 23 -6.77 4.36 -12.07
N PHE A 24 -7.03 4.82 -10.86
CA PHE A 24 -8.33 4.70 -10.20
C PHE A 24 -9.41 5.46 -10.96
N LEU A 25 -9.13 6.69 -11.41
CA LEU A 25 -10.06 7.49 -12.22
C LEU A 25 -10.34 6.83 -13.57
N PHE A 26 -9.32 6.28 -14.23
CA PHE A 26 -9.48 5.55 -15.49
C PHE A 26 -10.35 4.30 -15.30
N LEU A 27 -10.09 3.47 -14.30
CA LEU A 27 -10.90 2.30 -13.95
C LEU A 27 -12.36 2.67 -13.63
N SER A 28 -12.55 3.73 -12.85
CA SER A 28 -13.90 4.25 -12.50
C SER A 28 -14.64 4.75 -13.73
N LEU A 29 -13.95 5.41 -14.66
CA LEU A 29 -14.52 5.88 -15.92
C LEU A 29 -14.97 4.70 -16.81
N VAL A 30 -14.15 3.65 -16.91
CA VAL A 30 -14.48 2.46 -17.72
C VAL A 30 -15.67 1.70 -17.12
N VAL A 31 -15.73 1.57 -15.78
CA VAL A 31 -16.90 0.98 -15.08
C VAL A 31 -18.15 1.82 -15.32
N LEU A 32 -18.04 3.14 -15.27
CA LEU A 32 -19.15 4.05 -15.53
C LEU A 32 -19.65 3.92 -16.98
N ILE A 33 -18.74 3.86 -17.96
CA ILE A 33 -19.09 3.65 -19.37
C ILE A 33 -19.81 2.30 -19.55
N GLY A 34 -19.32 1.22 -18.93
CA GLY A 34 -19.96 -0.09 -18.95
C GLY A 34 -21.35 -0.07 -18.36
N PHE A 35 -21.53 0.60 -17.21
CA PHE A 35 -22.84 0.76 -16.56
C PHE A 35 -23.83 1.59 -17.39
N VAL A 36 -23.37 2.71 -17.96
CA VAL A 36 -24.18 3.56 -18.85
C VAL A 36 -24.59 2.79 -20.11
N SER A 37 -23.68 2.02 -20.70
CA SER A 37 -23.96 1.17 -21.85
C SER A 37 -25.01 0.10 -21.52
N LEU A 38 -24.93 -0.52 -20.35
CA LEU A 38 -25.91 -1.51 -19.89
C LEU A 38 -27.29 -0.87 -19.67
N LEU A 39 -27.34 0.30 -19.02
CA LEU A 39 -28.61 1.05 -18.84
C LEU A 39 -29.23 1.42 -20.18
N PHE A 40 -28.39 1.87 -21.13
CA PHE A 40 -28.86 2.19 -22.48
C PHE A 40 -29.40 0.95 -23.20
N ALA A 41 -28.74 -0.20 -23.09
CA ALA A 41 -29.19 -1.46 -23.66
C ALA A 41 -30.55 -1.91 -23.11
N VAL A 42 -30.71 -1.82 -21.77
CA VAL A 42 -32.00 -2.16 -21.10
C VAL A 42 -33.09 -1.20 -21.54
N ARG A 43 -32.81 0.11 -21.57
CA ARG A 43 -33.78 1.12 -22.00
C ARG A 43 -34.15 0.95 -23.47
N TYR A 44 -33.20 0.70 -24.35
CA TYR A 44 -33.43 0.42 -25.76
C TYR A 44 -34.32 -0.83 -25.96
N ARG A 45 -34.02 -1.91 -25.23
CA ARG A 45 -34.84 -3.13 -25.23
C ARG A 45 -36.28 -2.84 -24.80
N ASN A 46 -36.50 -2.10 -23.71
CA ASN A 46 -37.85 -1.80 -23.21
C ASN A 46 -38.63 -0.95 -24.19
N GLN A 47 -38.05 0.11 -24.75
CA GLN A 47 -38.72 0.92 -25.77
C GLN A 47 -39.06 0.11 -27.03
N SER A 48 -38.17 -0.80 -27.45
CA SER A 48 -38.40 -1.67 -28.60
C SER A 48 -39.54 -2.69 -28.31
N VAL A 49 -39.73 -3.13 -27.07
CA VAL A 49 -40.83 -4.01 -26.68
C VAL A 49 -42.15 -3.24 -26.64
N GLU A 50 -42.19 -2.03 -26.08
CA GLU A 50 -43.39 -1.19 -26.01
C GLU A 50 -43.87 -0.83 -27.40
N GLY A 51 -43.03 -0.31 -28.27
CA GLY A 51 -43.43 0.03 -29.65
C GLY A 51 -43.92 -1.17 -30.46
N ARG A 52 -43.42 -2.38 -30.22
CA ARG A 52 -43.93 -3.62 -30.83
C ARG A 52 -45.28 -4.01 -30.34
N ASN A 53 -45.54 -3.92 -29.03
CA ASN A 53 -46.79 -4.27 -28.42
C ASN A 53 -47.90 -3.30 -28.81
N GLU A 54 -47.60 -2.03 -29.02
CA GLU A 54 -48.57 -1.00 -29.36
C GLU A 54 -48.93 -0.95 -30.86
N LEU A 55 -48.04 -1.35 -31.76
CA LEU A 55 -48.25 -1.25 -33.21
C LEU A 55 -48.52 -2.59 -33.87
N TRP A 56 -47.61 -3.56 -33.73
CA TRP A 56 -47.66 -4.79 -34.55
C TRP A 56 -48.66 -5.81 -34.04
N ARG A 57 -48.78 -6.00 -32.72
CA ARG A 57 -49.74 -6.97 -32.14
C ARG A 57 -51.21 -6.57 -32.36
N PRO A 58 -51.62 -5.31 -32.15
CA PRO A 58 -52.95 -4.87 -32.51
C PRO A 58 -53.20 -4.96 -34.03
N GLY A 59 -52.17 -4.70 -34.84
CA GLY A 59 -52.25 -4.86 -36.30
C GLY A 59 -52.53 -6.29 -36.73
N GLN A 60 -51.85 -7.30 -36.15
CA GLN A 60 -52.12 -8.72 -36.40
C GLN A 60 -53.58 -9.11 -36.02
N ILE A 61 -54.00 -8.69 -34.83
CA ILE A 61 -55.36 -8.96 -34.34
C ILE A 61 -56.41 -8.35 -35.29
N ALA A 62 -56.22 -7.10 -35.68
CA ALA A 62 -57.09 -6.41 -36.59
C ALA A 62 -57.16 -7.07 -37.97
N ALA A 63 -56.05 -7.53 -38.52
CA ALA A 63 -56.01 -8.24 -39.81
C ALA A 63 -56.75 -9.56 -39.77
N VAL A 64 -56.58 -10.34 -38.68
CA VAL A 64 -57.38 -11.58 -38.46
C VAL A 64 -58.82 -11.28 -38.30
N GLU A 65 -59.23 -10.20 -37.62
CA GLU A 65 -60.60 -9.79 -37.46
C GLU A 65 -61.28 -9.42 -38.81
N VAL A 66 -60.52 -8.71 -39.70
CA VAL A 66 -60.97 -8.42 -41.04
C VAL A 66 -61.30 -9.72 -41.83
N LEU A 67 -60.40 -10.72 -41.74
CA LEU A 67 -60.56 -11.99 -42.39
C LEU A 67 -61.82 -12.75 -41.85
N THR A 68 -61.92 -12.82 -40.52
CA THR A 68 -63.04 -13.47 -39.84
C THR A 68 -64.33 -12.80 -40.20
N ALA A 69 -64.40 -11.47 -40.18
CA ALA A 69 -65.51 -10.66 -40.54
C ALA A 69 -65.91 -10.84 -42.01
N ALA A 70 -64.97 -10.99 -42.93
CA ALA A 70 -65.23 -11.26 -44.35
C ALA A 70 -65.82 -12.67 -44.57
N VAL A 71 -65.30 -13.68 -43.86
CA VAL A 71 -65.81 -15.05 -43.89
C VAL A 71 -67.27 -15.12 -43.36
N ASP A 72 -67.53 -14.41 -42.24
CA ASP A 72 -68.89 -14.34 -41.68
C ASP A 72 -69.87 -13.67 -42.65
N GLN A 73 -69.44 -12.60 -43.30
CA GLN A 73 -70.26 -11.95 -44.35
C GLN A 73 -70.60 -12.93 -45.50
N GLN A 74 -69.58 -13.64 -46.00
CA GLN A 74 -69.75 -14.62 -47.08
C GLN A 74 -70.71 -15.74 -46.64
N THR A 75 -70.51 -16.23 -45.40
CA THR A 75 -71.37 -17.29 -44.86
C THR A 75 -72.83 -16.84 -44.72
N GLY A 76 -73.02 -15.60 -44.22
CA GLY A 76 -74.35 -14.99 -44.12
C GLY A 76 -75.12 -14.88 -45.46
N VAL A 77 -74.41 -14.33 -46.48
CA VAL A 77 -74.97 -14.21 -47.83
C VAL A 77 -75.34 -15.57 -48.39
N ARG A 78 -74.44 -16.55 -48.33
CA ARG A 78 -74.76 -17.92 -48.82
C ARG A 78 -75.89 -18.58 -48.09
N GLY A 79 -75.97 -18.44 -46.76
CA GLY A 79 -77.02 -18.95 -45.93
C GLY A 79 -78.41 -18.38 -46.35
N PHE A 80 -78.46 -17.08 -46.60
CA PHE A 80 -79.65 -16.40 -47.08
C PHE A 80 -80.09 -16.88 -48.45
N ILE A 81 -79.20 -17.00 -49.42
CA ILE A 81 -79.51 -17.47 -50.78
C ILE A 81 -80.01 -18.92 -50.81
N ILE A 82 -79.50 -19.77 -49.92
CA ILE A 82 -79.91 -21.17 -49.83
C ILE A 82 -81.33 -21.30 -49.19
N THR A 83 -81.64 -20.52 -48.15
CA THR A 83 -82.79 -20.68 -47.28
C THR A 83 -83.95 -19.71 -47.58
N GLY A 84 -83.64 -18.51 -48.08
CA GLY A 84 -84.61 -17.42 -48.23
C GLY A 84 -84.93 -16.73 -46.91
N ASP A 85 -84.36 -17.11 -45.82
CA ASP A 85 -84.66 -16.58 -44.47
C ASP A 85 -83.66 -15.42 -44.10
N GLU A 86 -84.21 -14.22 -43.93
CA GLU A 86 -83.44 -12.98 -43.58
C GLU A 86 -82.58 -13.12 -42.30
N ARG A 87 -82.91 -14.05 -41.40
CA ARG A 87 -82.15 -14.29 -40.19
C ARG A 87 -80.72 -14.72 -40.51
N PHE A 88 -80.47 -15.37 -41.64
CA PHE A 88 -79.14 -15.75 -42.10
C PHE A 88 -78.31 -14.58 -42.56
N LEU A 89 -78.84 -13.37 -42.72
CA LEU A 89 -78.08 -12.15 -42.99
C LEU A 89 -77.50 -11.49 -41.75
N GLU A 90 -77.81 -11.98 -40.53
CA GLU A 90 -77.21 -11.47 -39.30
C GLU A 90 -75.66 -11.53 -39.33
N PRO A 91 -75.01 -12.66 -39.69
CA PRO A 91 -73.57 -12.72 -39.83
C PRO A 91 -73.00 -11.72 -40.88
N TYR A 92 -73.74 -11.46 -41.97
CA TYR A 92 -73.33 -10.45 -42.96
C TYR A 92 -73.31 -9.03 -42.37
N THR A 93 -74.38 -8.65 -41.67
CA THR A 93 -74.48 -7.30 -41.09
C THR A 93 -73.52 -7.08 -39.95
N ALA A 94 -73.39 -8.05 -39.04
CA ALA A 94 -72.45 -8.03 -37.93
C ALA A 94 -70.98 -8.07 -38.42
N GLY A 95 -70.67 -8.92 -39.40
CA GLY A 95 -69.41 -9.02 -40.06
C GLY A 95 -69.01 -7.71 -40.74
N ARG A 96 -69.94 -7.04 -41.41
CA ARG A 96 -69.68 -5.74 -42.05
C ARG A 96 -69.26 -4.67 -41.03
N GLN A 97 -69.93 -4.59 -39.87
CA GLN A 97 -69.56 -3.66 -38.79
C GLN A 97 -68.21 -3.98 -38.23
N ARG A 98 -67.93 -5.24 -37.88
CA ARG A 98 -66.61 -5.66 -37.33
C ARG A 98 -65.45 -5.44 -38.31
N GLY A 99 -65.67 -5.83 -39.59
CA GLY A 99 -64.68 -5.64 -40.65
C GLY A 99 -64.31 -4.17 -40.88
N THR A 100 -65.34 -3.28 -40.89
CA THR A 100 -65.13 -1.83 -41.01
C THR A 100 -64.32 -1.27 -39.80
N ALA A 101 -64.67 -1.67 -38.57
CA ALA A 101 -63.96 -1.24 -37.35
C ALA A 101 -62.55 -1.76 -37.34
N ALA A 102 -62.32 -3.00 -37.77
CA ALA A 102 -61.00 -3.57 -37.84
C ALA A 102 -60.09 -2.90 -38.92
N LEU A 103 -60.68 -2.58 -40.08
CA LEU A 103 -59.95 -1.80 -41.12
C LEU A 103 -59.63 -0.38 -40.67
N GLU A 104 -60.50 0.29 -39.92
CA GLU A 104 -60.24 1.60 -39.39
C GLU A 104 -59.08 1.55 -38.35
N THR A 105 -59.04 0.48 -37.52
CA THR A 105 -57.97 0.20 -36.64
C THR A 105 -56.64 0.06 -37.41
N LEU A 106 -56.61 -0.74 -38.48
CA LEU A 106 -55.43 -0.91 -39.35
C LEU A 106 -54.98 0.40 -40.00
N ARG A 107 -55.93 1.22 -40.49
CA ARG A 107 -55.62 2.54 -41.08
C ARG A 107 -55.00 3.47 -40.06
N THR A 108 -55.52 3.48 -38.84
CA THR A 108 -55.03 4.33 -37.76
C THR A 108 -53.62 3.90 -37.32
N LEU A 109 -53.43 2.59 -37.09
CA LEU A 109 -52.15 2.04 -36.67
C LEU A 109 -51.03 2.27 -37.71
N PHE A 110 -51.34 2.13 -39.00
CA PHE A 110 -50.34 2.18 -40.07
C PHE A 110 -50.43 3.46 -40.93
N VAL A 111 -51.01 4.56 -40.41
CA VAL A 111 -51.17 5.83 -41.13
C VAL A 111 -49.88 6.38 -41.72
N GLY A 112 -48.77 6.26 -40.99
CA GLY A 112 -47.42 6.69 -41.41
C GLY A 112 -46.57 5.60 -42.04
N ASN A 113 -47.07 4.38 -42.21
CA ASN A 113 -46.28 3.25 -42.70
C ASN A 113 -46.47 3.11 -44.22
N ASN A 114 -45.44 3.53 -45.01
CA ASN A 114 -45.49 3.53 -46.48
C ASN A 114 -45.57 2.13 -47.11
N GLU A 115 -45.28 1.07 -46.35
CA GLU A 115 -45.26 -0.30 -46.85
C GLU A 115 -46.56 -1.03 -46.51
N ILE A 116 -47.07 -0.93 -45.29
CA ILE A 116 -48.28 -1.61 -44.85
C ILE A 116 -49.55 -0.87 -45.30
N ARG A 117 -49.52 0.45 -45.30
CA ARG A 117 -50.69 1.26 -45.69
C ARG A 117 -51.25 0.94 -47.08
N PRO A 118 -50.46 0.74 -48.15
CA PRO A 118 -50.96 0.30 -49.43
C PRO A 118 -51.66 -1.05 -49.40
N LEU A 119 -51.15 -1.99 -48.59
CA LEU A 119 -51.77 -3.32 -48.39
C LEU A 119 -53.11 -3.22 -47.68
N VAL A 120 -53.21 -2.38 -46.63
CA VAL A 120 -54.48 -2.09 -45.96
C VAL A 120 -55.51 -1.50 -46.95
N ASN A 121 -55.07 -0.53 -47.79
CA ASN A 121 -55.96 0.05 -48.79
C ASN A 121 -56.38 -0.96 -49.85
N ASN A 122 -55.49 -1.89 -50.25
CA ASN A 122 -55.86 -2.97 -51.20
C ASN A 122 -56.91 -3.93 -50.58
N VAL A 123 -56.78 -4.31 -49.34
CA VAL A 123 -57.76 -5.12 -48.60
C VAL A 123 -59.11 -4.42 -48.54
N ASP A 124 -59.07 -3.12 -48.20
CA ASP A 124 -60.30 -2.32 -48.14
C ASP A 124 -61.04 -2.25 -49.51
N ASN A 125 -60.28 -1.94 -50.56
CA ASN A 125 -60.77 -1.86 -51.90
C ASN A 125 -61.43 -3.21 -52.36
N ASN A 126 -60.76 -4.33 -52.09
CA ASN A 126 -61.21 -5.65 -52.43
C ASN A 126 -62.48 -6.06 -51.60
N LEU A 127 -62.52 -5.70 -50.31
CA LEU A 127 -63.71 -5.95 -49.45
C LEU A 127 -64.86 -5.13 -49.92
N VAL A 128 -64.71 -3.84 -50.20
CA VAL A 128 -65.79 -2.97 -50.71
C VAL A 128 -66.23 -3.45 -52.07
N ALA A 129 -65.31 -3.82 -52.97
CA ALA A 129 -65.63 -4.32 -54.31
C ALA A 129 -66.45 -5.64 -54.21
N TRP A 130 -66.06 -6.56 -53.35
CA TRP A 130 -66.80 -7.80 -53.12
C TRP A 130 -68.22 -7.49 -52.52
N GLN A 131 -68.34 -6.61 -51.54
CA GLN A 131 -69.59 -6.21 -50.93
C GLN A 131 -70.54 -5.58 -51.96
N THR A 132 -70.05 -4.59 -52.72
CA THR A 132 -70.94 -3.80 -53.64
C THR A 132 -71.23 -4.49 -54.96
N LYS A 133 -70.26 -5.27 -55.49
CA LYS A 133 -70.42 -5.88 -56.84
C LYS A 133 -70.94 -7.32 -56.79
N ILE A 134 -70.81 -7.99 -55.62
CA ILE A 134 -71.17 -9.40 -55.48
C ILE A 134 -72.24 -9.55 -54.40
N ALA A 135 -71.94 -9.27 -53.12
CA ALA A 135 -72.79 -9.57 -51.99
C ALA A 135 -74.18 -8.83 -52.03
N GLU A 136 -74.12 -7.52 -52.23
CA GLU A 136 -75.34 -6.69 -52.25
C GLU A 136 -76.24 -7.03 -53.46
N PRO A 137 -75.72 -7.24 -54.69
CA PRO A 137 -76.56 -7.75 -55.80
C PRO A 137 -77.15 -9.13 -55.59
N GLU A 138 -76.33 -10.07 -55.01
CA GLU A 138 -76.82 -11.42 -54.68
C GLU A 138 -77.92 -11.38 -53.62
N ILE A 139 -77.84 -10.57 -52.58
CA ILE A 139 -78.85 -10.36 -51.54
C ILE A 139 -80.11 -9.74 -52.18
N SER A 140 -79.92 -8.75 -53.05
CA SER A 140 -81.06 -8.07 -53.70
C SER A 140 -81.86 -9.01 -54.64
N ALA A 141 -81.10 -9.82 -55.38
CA ALA A 141 -81.72 -10.84 -56.23
C ALA A 141 -82.53 -11.90 -55.43
N ALA A 142 -81.89 -12.38 -54.32
CA ALA A 142 -82.47 -13.37 -53.45
C ALA A 142 -83.81 -12.91 -52.77
N ARG A 143 -83.94 -11.61 -52.54
CA ARG A 143 -85.19 -11.00 -52.04
C ARG A 143 -86.29 -10.98 -53.07
N LEU A 144 -85.92 -10.99 -54.36
CA LEU A 144 -86.88 -10.96 -55.45
C LEU A 144 -87.24 -12.39 -55.97
N ASP A 145 -86.22 -13.17 -56.22
CA ASP A 145 -86.28 -14.54 -56.72
C ASP A 145 -85.03 -15.34 -56.35
N LEU A 146 -85.17 -16.45 -55.58
CA LEU A 146 -84.14 -17.31 -55.11
C LEU A 146 -83.40 -18.09 -56.23
N GLU A 147 -84.08 -18.41 -57.34
CA GLU A 147 -83.48 -19.12 -58.47
C GLU A 147 -82.46 -18.19 -59.20
N THR A 148 -82.90 -16.95 -59.48
CA THR A 148 -82.01 -15.93 -60.06
C THR A 148 -80.79 -15.67 -59.17
N ALA A 149 -80.98 -15.63 -57.84
CA ALA A 149 -79.88 -15.48 -56.92
C ALA A 149 -78.92 -16.67 -56.92
N ARG A 150 -79.38 -17.90 -57.01
CA ARG A 150 -78.52 -19.11 -57.12
C ARG A 150 -77.74 -19.13 -58.41
N ASP A 151 -78.32 -18.69 -59.52
CA ASP A 151 -77.53 -18.54 -60.76
C ASP A 151 -76.43 -17.52 -60.70
N LEU A 152 -76.59 -16.41 -59.94
CA LEU A 152 -75.54 -15.43 -59.66
C LEU A 152 -74.41 -16.06 -58.81
N VAL A 153 -74.73 -16.87 -57.82
CA VAL A 153 -73.70 -17.55 -56.97
C VAL A 153 -73.01 -18.65 -57.77
N MET A 154 -73.67 -19.29 -58.72
CA MET A 154 -73.01 -20.30 -59.61
C MET A 154 -72.00 -19.67 -60.59
N ASN A 155 -72.02 -18.37 -60.72
CA ASN A 155 -71.08 -17.67 -61.52
C ASN A 155 -69.73 -17.56 -60.75
N ASP A 156 -68.55 -17.97 -61.34
CA ASP A 156 -67.21 -17.96 -60.70
C ASP A 156 -66.74 -16.56 -60.30
N GLN A 157 -67.44 -15.49 -60.66
CA GLN A 157 -67.08 -14.11 -60.31
C GLN A 157 -67.11 -13.82 -58.82
N GLY A 158 -68.08 -14.33 -58.06
CA GLY A 158 -68.18 -14.19 -56.64
C GLY A 158 -67.00 -14.87 -55.89
N LYS A 159 -66.70 -16.10 -56.35
CA LYS A 159 -65.58 -16.85 -55.81
C LYS A 159 -64.25 -16.13 -56.11
N ALA A 160 -64.04 -15.69 -57.37
CA ALA A 160 -62.81 -15.00 -57.74
C ALA A 160 -62.57 -13.68 -56.96
N ALA A 161 -63.64 -12.89 -56.76
CA ALA A 161 -63.51 -11.64 -55.97
C ALA A 161 -63.22 -11.92 -54.49
N PHE A 162 -63.84 -12.98 -53.89
CA PHE A 162 -63.50 -13.36 -52.51
C PHE A 162 -62.10 -13.97 -52.35
N ASP A 163 -61.67 -14.76 -53.33
CA ASP A 163 -60.30 -15.30 -53.34
C ASP A 163 -59.23 -14.17 -53.48
N GLN A 164 -59.54 -13.12 -54.28
CA GLN A 164 -58.70 -11.92 -54.35
C GLN A 164 -58.62 -11.15 -53.03
N LEU A 165 -59.78 -11.00 -52.33
CA LEU A 165 -59.81 -10.43 -50.98
C LEU A 165 -59.00 -11.27 -50.01
N ARG A 166 -59.13 -12.59 -50.03
CA ARG A 166 -58.33 -13.50 -49.18
C ARG A 166 -56.88 -13.41 -49.48
N SER A 167 -56.48 -13.31 -50.74
CA SER A 167 -55.02 -13.10 -51.11
C SER A 167 -54.51 -11.79 -50.56
N SER A 168 -55.27 -10.69 -50.72
CA SER A 168 -54.82 -9.38 -50.21
C SER A 168 -54.67 -9.35 -48.67
N LEU A 169 -55.51 -10.08 -47.96
CA LEU A 169 -55.43 -10.27 -46.51
C LEU A 169 -54.24 -11.12 -46.11
N ALA A 170 -53.89 -12.16 -46.88
CA ALA A 170 -52.74 -12.99 -46.67
C ALA A 170 -51.45 -12.17 -46.88
N ASP A 171 -51.38 -11.33 -47.93
CA ASP A 171 -50.25 -10.44 -48.19
C ASP A 171 -50.04 -9.42 -47.07
N LEU A 172 -51.17 -8.82 -46.57
CA LEU A 172 -51.14 -7.91 -45.45
C LEU A 172 -50.64 -8.59 -44.17
N SER A 173 -51.19 -9.78 -43.86
CA SER A 173 -50.77 -10.56 -42.66
C SER A 173 -49.32 -10.96 -42.74
N ALA A 174 -48.83 -11.45 -43.89
CA ALA A 174 -47.44 -11.82 -44.10
C ALA A 174 -46.50 -10.62 -43.94
N ALA A 175 -46.88 -9.45 -44.46
CA ALA A 175 -46.03 -8.24 -44.31
C ALA A 175 -45.95 -7.77 -42.84
N ILE A 176 -47.08 -7.83 -42.09
CA ILE A 176 -47.09 -7.52 -40.65
C ILE A 176 -46.22 -8.51 -39.87
N ASP A 177 -46.35 -9.82 -40.13
CA ASP A 177 -45.57 -10.88 -39.46
C ASP A 177 -44.08 -10.80 -39.75
N GLN A 178 -43.72 -10.50 -41.00
CA GLN A 178 -42.33 -10.31 -41.38
C GLN A 178 -41.72 -9.12 -40.63
N ARG A 179 -42.37 -7.98 -40.60
CA ARG A 179 -41.92 -6.78 -39.89
C ARG A 179 -41.81 -6.99 -38.38
N TRP A 180 -42.77 -7.72 -37.80
CA TRP A 180 -42.68 -8.16 -36.40
C TRP A 180 -41.40 -8.97 -36.16
N THR A 181 -41.12 -9.97 -37.00
CA THR A 181 -39.96 -10.85 -36.87
C THR A 181 -38.67 -10.10 -37.05
N ASP A 182 -38.56 -9.23 -38.06
CA ASP A 182 -37.37 -8.42 -38.35
C ASP A 182 -37.07 -7.47 -37.17
N SER A 183 -38.08 -6.78 -36.67
CA SER A 183 -37.93 -5.90 -35.50
C SER A 183 -37.47 -6.66 -34.24
N ASN A 184 -37.98 -7.90 -34.04
CA ASN A 184 -37.57 -8.72 -32.92
C ASN A 184 -36.11 -9.20 -33.04
N ASN A 185 -35.70 -9.62 -34.22
CA ASN A 185 -34.34 -10.09 -34.49
C ASN A 185 -33.31 -8.96 -34.38
N GLN A 186 -33.63 -7.76 -34.87
CA GLN A 186 -32.76 -6.59 -34.71
C GLN A 186 -32.58 -6.22 -33.25
N ALA A 187 -33.63 -6.19 -32.46
CA ALA A 187 -33.54 -5.89 -31.03
C ALA A 187 -32.75 -6.95 -30.26
N ALA A 188 -32.94 -8.24 -30.59
CA ALA A 188 -32.20 -9.34 -29.97
C ALA A 188 -30.70 -9.26 -30.31
N SER A 189 -30.36 -8.99 -31.57
CA SER A 189 -28.97 -8.84 -32.03
C SER A 189 -28.27 -7.66 -31.38
N ALA A 190 -28.91 -6.49 -31.31
CA ALA A 190 -28.37 -5.31 -30.66
C ALA A 190 -28.12 -5.57 -29.14
N PHE A 191 -29.05 -6.22 -28.46
CA PHE A 191 -28.88 -6.60 -27.05
C PHE A 191 -27.72 -7.56 -26.85
N THR A 192 -27.57 -8.57 -27.71
CA THR A 192 -26.47 -9.55 -27.63
C THR A 192 -25.12 -8.88 -27.85
N ILE A 193 -24.99 -8.00 -28.82
CA ILE A 193 -23.74 -7.25 -29.08
C ILE A 193 -23.38 -6.40 -27.84
N LEU A 194 -24.32 -5.65 -27.28
CA LEU A 194 -24.10 -4.84 -26.09
C LEU A 194 -23.71 -5.68 -24.86
N LEU A 195 -24.33 -6.84 -24.69
CA LEU A 195 -23.99 -7.76 -23.59
C LEU A 195 -22.58 -8.33 -23.74
N VAL A 196 -22.21 -8.80 -24.93
CA VAL A 196 -20.87 -9.35 -25.20
C VAL A 196 -19.80 -8.27 -25.02
N THR A 197 -20.06 -7.05 -25.50
CA THR A 197 -19.09 -5.94 -25.28
C THR A 197 -18.93 -5.58 -23.80
N ALA A 198 -20.01 -5.53 -23.03
CA ALA A 198 -19.94 -5.26 -21.58
C ALA A 198 -19.17 -6.35 -20.83
N ILE A 199 -19.40 -7.63 -21.14
CA ILE A 199 -18.66 -8.76 -20.54
C ILE A 199 -17.16 -8.69 -20.91
N SER A 200 -16.86 -8.42 -22.19
CA SER A 200 -15.47 -8.32 -22.66
C SER A 200 -14.70 -7.19 -21.96
N VAL A 201 -15.31 -6.03 -21.83
CA VAL A 201 -14.74 -4.91 -21.08
C VAL A 201 -14.53 -5.28 -19.60
N GLY A 202 -15.50 -5.91 -18.97
CA GLY A 202 -15.38 -6.40 -17.59
C GLY A 202 -14.22 -7.37 -17.41
N ALA A 203 -14.06 -8.32 -18.32
CA ALA A 203 -12.94 -9.28 -18.30
C ALA A 203 -11.58 -8.60 -18.41
N VAL A 204 -11.42 -7.65 -19.32
CA VAL A 204 -10.18 -6.86 -19.46
C VAL A 204 -9.86 -6.09 -18.19
N LEU A 205 -10.85 -5.47 -17.55
CA LEU A 205 -10.67 -4.74 -16.30
C LEU A 205 -10.19 -5.64 -15.16
N ILE A 206 -10.74 -6.86 -15.05
CA ILE A 206 -10.30 -7.85 -14.05
C ILE A 206 -8.83 -8.23 -14.28
N VAL A 207 -8.44 -8.51 -15.52
CA VAL A 207 -7.05 -8.85 -15.86
C VAL A 207 -6.10 -7.70 -15.50
N VAL A 208 -6.45 -6.46 -15.83
CA VAL A 208 -5.64 -5.28 -15.48
C VAL A 208 -5.56 -5.10 -13.96
N ALA A 209 -6.67 -5.27 -13.22
CA ALA A 209 -6.68 -5.18 -11.77
C ALA A 209 -5.78 -6.24 -11.11
N VAL A 210 -5.84 -7.49 -11.56
CA VAL A 210 -4.99 -8.57 -11.08
C VAL A 210 -3.51 -8.29 -11.37
N ALA A 211 -3.18 -7.82 -12.56
CA ALA A 211 -1.80 -7.47 -12.93
C ALA A 211 -1.25 -6.30 -12.07
N LEU A 212 -2.07 -5.31 -11.78
CA LEU A 212 -1.69 -4.18 -10.90
C LEU A 212 -1.49 -4.62 -9.45
N LEU A 213 -2.34 -5.51 -8.93
CA LEU A 213 -2.20 -6.08 -7.58
C LEU A 213 -0.92 -6.93 -7.46
N ASP A 214 -0.62 -7.77 -8.45
CA ASP A 214 0.61 -8.57 -8.46
C ASP A 214 1.86 -7.66 -8.53
N ARG A 215 1.84 -6.64 -9.37
CA ARG A 215 2.92 -5.65 -9.44
C ARG A 215 3.12 -4.89 -8.12
N SER A 216 2.03 -4.50 -7.45
CA SER A 216 2.07 -3.83 -6.14
C SER A 216 2.68 -4.72 -5.06
N ARG A 217 2.30 -6.01 -5.02
CA ARG A 217 2.87 -7.00 -4.08
C ARG A 217 4.37 -7.19 -4.29
N ARG A 218 4.83 -7.30 -5.54
CA ARG A 218 6.27 -7.43 -5.85
C ARG A 218 7.06 -6.20 -5.42
N TRP A 219 6.52 -5.01 -5.59
CA TRP A 219 7.15 -3.76 -5.13
C TRP A 219 7.31 -3.71 -3.61
N LEU A 220 6.27 -4.07 -2.87
CA LEU A 220 6.31 -4.13 -1.39
C LEU A 220 7.35 -5.14 -0.90
N THR A 221 7.42 -6.33 -1.49
CA THR A 221 8.41 -7.35 -1.10
C THR A 221 9.83 -6.94 -1.42
N GLN A 222 10.08 -6.21 -2.51
CA GLN A 222 11.41 -5.69 -2.85
C GLN A 222 11.84 -4.59 -1.87
N ALA A 223 10.94 -3.67 -1.52
CA ALA A 223 11.23 -2.59 -0.56
C ALA A 223 11.62 -3.16 0.81
N THR A 224 10.85 -4.11 1.34
CA THR A 224 11.13 -4.74 2.65
C THR A 224 12.41 -5.57 2.66
N THR A 225 12.77 -6.20 1.53
CA THR A 225 14.04 -6.95 1.44
C THR A 225 15.26 -6.04 1.37
N LEU A 226 15.16 -4.90 0.69
CA LEU A 226 16.23 -3.91 0.63
C LEU A 226 16.46 -3.28 2.02
N GLU A 227 15.40 -2.90 2.70
CA GLU A 227 15.46 -2.35 4.06
C GLU A 227 16.11 -3.33 5.04
N ARG A 228 15.74 -4.63 5.00
CA ARG A 228 16.38 -5.66 5.84
C ARG A 228 17.87 -5.83 5.54
N ARG A 229 18.26 -5.78 4.27
CA ARG A 229 19.68 -5.87 3.89
C ARG A 229 20.47 -4.66 4.39
N LEU A 230 19.93 -3.46 4.24
CA LEU A 230 20.53 -2.25 4.78
C LEU A 230 20.71 -2.35 6.30
N ARG A 231 19.66 -2.71 7.04
CA ARG A 231 19.73 -2.92 8.50
C ARG A 231 20.78 -3.96 8.89
N SER A 232 20.82 -5.11 8.21
CA SER A 232 21.83 -6.15 8.52
C SER A 232 23.26 -5.70 8.24
N THR A 233 23.47 -4.89 7.21
CA THR A 233 24.80 -4.32 6.91
C THR A 233 25.22 -3.32 7.97
N ILE A 234 24.33 -2.42 8.38
CA ILE A 234 24.55 -1.44 9.44
C ILE A 234 24.88 -2.18 10.76
N THR A 235 24.08 -3.16 11.14
CA THR A 235 24.34 -3.95 12.35
C THR A 235 25.69 -4.68 12.31
N ALA A 236 26.10 -5.21 11.16
CA ALA A 236 27.39 -5.86 10.99
C ALA A 236 28.57 -4.85 11.12
N VAL A 237 28.41 -3.64 10.59
CA VAL A 237 29.39 -2.56 10.75
C VAL A 237 29.51 -2.16 12.22
N GLN A 238 28.39 -1.91 12.91
CA GLN A 238 28.37 -1.60 14.33
C GLN A 238 29.04 -2.68 15.18
N ALA A 239 28.71 -3.95 14.93
CA ALA A 239 29.32 -5.06 15.66
C ALA A 239 30.85 -5.15 15.45
N SER A 240 31.38 -4.68 14.32
CA SER A 240 32.80 -4.63 14.07
C SER A 240 33.52 -3.48 14.79
N LEU A 241 32.77 -2.47 15.23
CA LEU A 241 33.29 -1.32 15.97
C LEU A 241 33.33 -1.54 17.49
N LEU A 242 32.73 -2.59 18.02
CA LEU A 242 32.79 -2.95 19.43
C LEU A 242 33.94 -3.93 19.68
N PRO A 243 34.59 -3.91 20.88
CA PRO A 243 35.66 -4.85 21.23
C PRO A 243 35.17 -6.30 21.17
N ALA A 244 35.95 -7.17 20.56
CA ALA A 244 35.58 -8.58 20.38
C ALA A 244 35.64 -9.39 21.68
N ALA A 245 36.49 -9.02 22.63
CA ALA A 245 36.60 -9.66 23.95
C ALA A 245 37.34 -8.73 24.90
N VAL A 246 37.03 -8.82 26.19
CA VAL A 246 37.82 -8.22 27.27
C VAL A 246 38.91 -9.20 27.60
N PRO A 247 40.23 -8.80 27.61
CA PRO A 247 41.29 -9.67 28.05
C PRO A 247 41.10 -10.00 29.55
N GLU A 248 41.43 -11.23 29.95
CA GLU A 248 41.52 -11.56 31.36
C GLU A 248 42.71 -10.77 31.99
N LEU A 249 42.40 -9.97 32.99
CA LEU A 249 43.34 -9.06 33.60
C LEU A 249 43.53 -9.48 35.07
N ASP A 250 44.75 -9.82 35.42
CA ASP A 250 45.12 -10.00 36.82
C ASP A 250 45.01 -8.64 37.54
N HIS A 251 44.37 -8.59 38.69
CA HIS A 251 44.23 -7.41 39.55
C HIS A 251 43.31 -6.29 39.08
N VAL A 252 42.50 -6.49 38.01
CA VAL A 252 41.59 -5.47 37.50
C VAL A 252 40.22 -6.13 37.20
N ASP A 253 39.15 -5.60 37.78
CA ASP A 253 37.77 -5.90 37.39
C ASP A 253 37.27 -4.78 36.51
N ILE A 254 36.64 -5.13 35.35
CA ILE A 254 36.20 -4.14 34.38
C ILE A 254 34.76 -4.47 33.97
N ALA A 255 33.91 -3.43 33.98
CA ALA A 255 32.56 -3.49 33.46
C ALA A 255 32.33 -2.37 32.46
N PHE A 256 31.54 -2.66 31.46
CA PHE A 256 31.14 -1.66 30.45
C PHE A 256 29.67 -1.77 30.10
N ALA A 257 29.07 -0.66 29.69
CA ALA A 257 27.75 -0.59 29.15
C ALA A 257 27.73 0.29 27.91
N TYR A 258 26.93 -0.10 26.94
CA TYR A 258 26.63 0.70 25.75
C TYR A 258 25.12 0.74 25.51
N ARG A 259 24.57 1.91 25.24
CA ARG A 259 23.16 2.14 24.91
C ARG A 259 23.09 3.04 23.68
N PRO A 260 22.66 2.54 22.53
CA PRO A 260 22.48 3.37 21.34
C PRO A 260 21.34 4.38 21.50
N ALA A 261 21.45 5.53 20.84
CA ALA A 261 20.48 6.61 20.86
C ALA A 261 19.09 6.17 20.31
N SER A 262 19.06 5.42 19.22
CA SER A 262 17.83 4.92 18.63
C SER A 262 17.92 3.44 18.23
N ALA A 263 16.78 2.74 18.26
CA ALA A 263 16.67 1.38 17.74
C ALA A 263 16.61 1.35 16.18
N ASP A 264 16.45 2.50 15.53
CA ASP A 264 16.07 2.62 14.11
C ASP A 264 17.20 3.01 13.16
N ALA A 265 18.44 2.62 13.42
CA ALA A 265 19.38 2.49 12.32
C ALA A 265 20.46 3.53 12.04
N ASP A 266 20.79 4.38 12.97
CA ASP A 266 22.02 5.16 12.81
C ASP A 266 23.18 4.46 13.52
N VAL A 267 24.36 4.47 12.91
CA VAL A 267 25.57 3.92 13.53
C VAL A 267 26.07 4.97 14.53
N GLY A 268 26.15 4.60 15.82
CA GLY A 268 26.56 5.51 16.87
C GLY A 268 27.98 6.04 16.69
N GLY A 269 28.21 7.25 17.22
CA GLY A 269 29.51 7.90 17.29
C GLY A 269 30.42 7.40 18.43
N ASP A 270 29.78 6.88 19.49
CA ASP A 270 30.46 6.41 20.69
C ASP A 270 31.30 5.16 20.44
N PHE A 271 32.48 5.12 21.03
CA PHE A 271 33.33 3.94 21.04
C PHE A 271 34.01 3.76 22.39
N TYR A 272 34.40 2.53 22.69
CA TYR A 272 35.35 2.21 23.75
C TYR A 272 36.26 1.08 23.29
N ASP A 273 37.43 0.99 23.88
CA ASP A 273 38.38 -0.08 23.62
C ASP A 273 39.21 -0.38 24.88
N LEU A 274 39.62 -1.63 24.99
CA LEU A 274 40.40 -2.14 26.09
C LEU A 274 41.47 -3.09 25.55
N ASN A 275 42.72 -2.84 25.86
CA ASN A 275 43.86 -3.64 25.42
C ASN A 275 44.97 -3.73 26.48
N ILE A 276 45.94 -4.60 26.24
CA ILE A 276 47.18 -4.65 26.98
C ILE A 276 48.30 -4.21 26.04
N SER A 277 49.05 -3.16 26.39
CA SER A 277 50.18 -2.69 25.59
C SER A 277 51.35 -3.65 25.69
N GLN A 278 52.32 -3.53 24.77
CA GLN A 278 53.57 -4.29 24.83
C GLN A 278 54.41 -4.02 26.13
N PHE A 279 54.06 -2.94 26.85
CA PHE A 279 54.68 -2.58 28.13
C PHE A 279 53.98 -3.22 29.33
N GLY A 280 52.97 -4.04 29.14
CA GLY A 280 52.13 -4.64 30.17
C GLY A 280 51.15 -3.66 30.84
N LEU A 281 50.93 -2.49 30.24
CA LEU A 281 49.91 -1.54 30.72
C LEU A 281 48.55 -1.93 30.20
N VAL A 282 47.53 -1.84 31.07
CA VAL A 282 46.12 -1.94 30.61
C VAL A 282 45.72 -0.59 30.03
N THR A 283 45.38 -0.58 28.75
CA THR A 283 45.02 0.64 28.02
C THR A 283 43.52 0.70 27.80
N ILE A 284 42.91 1.80 28.15
CA ILE A 284 41.46 2.02 28.10
C ILE A 284 41.22 3.27 27.27
N SER A 285 40.32 3.17 26.30
CA SER A 285 39.87 4.30 25.49
C SER A 285 38.35 4.38 25.51
N ILE A 286 37.84 5.58 25.57
CA ILE A 286 36.42 5.89 25.35
C ILE A 286 36.34 7.21 24.61
N GLY A 287 35.37 7.37 23.72
CA GLY A 287 35.20 8.61 22.97
C GLY A 287 33.93 8.66 22.19
N ASP A 288 33.64 9.83 21.67
CA ASP A 288 32.47 10.12 20.82
C ASP A 288 32.90 10.92 19.59
N VAL A 289 32.37 10.52 18.44
CA VAL A 289 32.55 11.17 17.13
C VAL A 289 31.33 12.00 16.79
N CYS A 290 31.54 13.29 16.54
CA CYS A 290 30.45 14.18 16.14
C CYS A 290 29.65 13.64 14.95
N GLY A 291 28.35 13.32 15.19
CA GLY A 291 27.39 12.79 14.21
C GLY A 291 27.07 11.31 14.39
N HIS A 292 26.03 10.85 13.73
CA HIS A 292 25.42 9.52 13.92
C HIS A 292 25.13 8.80 12.60
N ASP A 293 25.91 9.06 11.55
CA ASP A 293 25.76 8.42 10.24
C ASP A 293 26.92 7.46 9.93
N ILE A 294 26.90 6.86 8.76
CA ILE A 294 27.94 5.92 8.32
C ILE A 294 29.34 6.58 8.24
N HIS A 295 29.41 7.89 7.99
CA HIS A 295 30.66 8.62 7.96
C HIS A 295 31.22 8.79 9.37
N ALA A 296 30.36 9.03 10.38
CA ALA A 296 30.79 9.02 11.79
C ALA A 296 31.38 7.66 12.17
N ALA A 297 30.74 6.56 11.79
CA ALA A 297 31.24 5.20 12.03
C ALA A 297 32.64 4.92 11.40
N ILE A 298 32.87 5.45 10.20
CA ILE A 298 34.20 5.33 9.55
C ILE A 298 35.25 6.06 10.36
N VAL A 299 34.94 7.28 10.83
CA VAL A 299 35.83 8.08 11.68
C VAL A 299 36.04 7.40 13.04
N THR A 300 34.98 6.84 13.64
CA THR A 300 35.06 6.03 14.87
C THR A 300 36.03 4.86 14.71
N GLY A 301 35.90 4.10 13.61
CA GLY A 301 36.86 3.02 13.30
C GLY A 301 38.30 3.51 13.14
N LEU A 302 38.50 4.61 12.40
CA LEU A 302 39.82 5.21 12.21
C LEU A 302 40.45 5.59 13.55
N VAL A 303 39.76 6.36 14.39
CA VAL A 303 40.26 6.86 15.67
C VAL A 303 40.55 5.72 16.62
N ARG A 304 39.61 4.82 16.83
CA ARG A 304 39.74 3.67 17.73
C ARG A 304 40.95 2.80 17.36
N HIS A 305 41.09 2.42 16.09
CA HIS A 305 42.20 1.60 15.65
C HIS A 305 43.55 2.35 15.72
N THR A 306 43.53 3.65 15.46
CA THR A 306 44.76 4.47 15.60
C THR A 306 45.18 4.58 17.04
N ILE A 307 44.27 4.86 17.98
CA ILE A 307 44.54 4.88 19.42
C ILE A 307 45.11 3.54 19.88
N ASN A 308 44.44 2.44 19.50
CA ASN A 308 44.90 1.09 19.85
C ASN A 308 46.33 0.81 19.33
N ALA A 309 46.61 1.09 18.06
CA ALA A 309 47.91 0.88 17.47
C ALA A 309 48.99 1.77 18.14
N ALA A 310 48.66 3.04 18.42
CA ALA A 310 49.59 3.97 19.06
C ALA A 310 49.89 3.55 20.52
N SER A 311 48.90 3.08 21.27
CA SER A 311 49.06 2.63 22.66
C SER A 311 49.98 1.41 22.82
N GLN A 312 50.21 0.65 21.75
CA GLN A 312 51.21 -0.42 21.75
C GLN A 312 52.65 0.11 21.81
N HIS A 313 52.91 1.35 21.40
CA HIS A 313 54.25 1.90 21.22
C HIS A 313 54.52 3.14 22.06
N LEU A 314 53.49 3.82 22.56
CA LEU A 314 53.59 5.05 23.34
C LEU A 314 53.16 4.79 24.78
N ILE A 315 53.94 5.31 25.74
CA ILE A 315 53.67 5.11 27.18
C ILE A 315 52.82 6.26 27.74
N ASP A 316 52.92 7.46 27.16
CA ASP A 316 52.17 8.63 27.61
C ASP A 316 50.81 8.67 26.88
N PRO A 317 49.63 8.60 27.59
CA PRO A 317 48.32 8.71 26.99
C PRO A 317 48.11 9.98 26.17
N ALA A 318 48.74 11.10 26.54
CA ALA A 318 48.62 12.34 25.76
C ALA A 318 49.30 12.22 24.39
N ASP A 319 50.40 11.48 24.28
CA ASP A 319 51.07 11.23 23.00
C ASP A 319 50.26 10.31 22.11
N VAL A 320 49.55 9.33 22.69
CA VAL A 320 48.64 8.46 21.97
C VAL A 320 47.50 9.29 21.34
N LEU A 321 46.88 10.19 22.08
CA LEU A 321 45.83 11.06 21.56
C LEU A 321 46.36 12.07 20.54
N ARG A 322 47.56 12.60 20.69
CA ARG A 322 48.21 13.46 19.67
C ARG A 322 48.44 12.69 18.37
N TRP A 323 48.85 11.41 18.46
CA TRP A 323 49.00 10.55 17.29
C TRP A 323 47.66 10.32 16.57
N ALA A 324 46.61 10.06 17.32
CA ALA A 324 45.23 9.95 16.76
C ALA A 324 44.77 11.25 16.07
N ASN A 325 45.10 12.42 16.66
CA ASN A 325 44.82 13.72 16.04
C ASN A 325 45.57 13.90 14.70
N GLN A 326 46.81 13.46 14.59
CA GLN A 326 47.55 13.51 13.32
C GLN A 326 46.90 12.63 12.25
N ALA A 327 46.44 11.44 12.63
CA ALA A 327 45.75 10.56 11.72
C ALA A 327 44.44 11.18 11.23
N LEU A 328 43.61 11.78 12.12
CA LEU A 328 42.42 12.49 11.75
C LEU A 328 42.66 13.63 10.77
N ASN A 329 43.65 14.46 11.03
CA ASN A 329 44.03 15.60 10.18
C ASN A 329 44.64 15.18 8.82
N SER A 330 45.08 13.93 8.68
CA SER A 330 45.65 13.39 7.43
C SER A 330 44.62 12.71 6.54
N HIS A 331 43.38 12.50 7.05
CA HIS A 331 42.26 11.87 6.33
C HIS A 331 41.13 12.87 6.10
N ASP A 332 40.35 12.63 5.09
CA ASP A 332 39.10 13.38 4.87
C ASP A 332 38.02 12.87 5.87
N THR A 333 37.80 13.64 6.93
CA THR A 333 36.83 13.34 7.99
C THR A 333 35.54 14.12 7.83
N ASP A 334 35.33 14.79 6.69
CA ASP A 334 34.14 15.66 6.42
C ASP A 334 33.98 16.73 7.54
N GLY A 335 35.08 17.22 8.08
CA GLY A 335 35.11 18.23 9.15
C GLY A 335 34.66 17.71 10.53
N ARG A 336 34.60 16.40 10.73
CA ARG A 336 34.22 15.79 12.01
C ARG A 336 35.34 15.88 13.01
N PHE A 337 34.98 16.11 14.25
CA PHE A 337 35.86 16.12 15.40
C PHE A 337 35.48 15.02 16.38
N VAL A 338 36.41 14.70 17.30
CA VAL A 338 36.23 13.58 18.23
C VAL A 338 36.56 14.03 19.64
N SER A 339 35.70 13.71 20.59
CA SER A 339 36.02 13.71 22.00
C SER A 339 36.58 12.34 22.42
N ALA A 340 37.66 12.30 23.17
CA ALA A 340 38.24 11.04 23.62
C ALA A 340 38.93 11.15 24.99
N ALA A 341 38.77 10.09 25.79
CA ALA A 341 39.58 9.82 26.96
C ALA A 341 40.44 8.57 26.68
N HIS A 342 41.72 8.66 27.02
CA HIS A 342 42.64 7.52 26.98
C HIS A 342 43.38 7.40 28.29
N ALA A 343 43.47 6.18 28.82
CA ALA A 343 44.09 5.92 30.11
C ALA A 343 45.00 4.69 30.05
N HIS A 344 46.11 4.77 30.77
CA HIS A 344 47.05 3.67 31.01
C HIS A 344 47.07 3.30 32.49
N LEU A 345 46.61 2.10 32.83
CA LEU A 345 46.71 1.55 34.16
C LEU A 345 47.99 0.73 34.28
N HIS A 346 48.87 1.16 35.19
CA HIS A 346 50.11 0.46 35.50
C HIS A 346 49.84 -0.77 36.38
N PRO A 347 50.70 -1.80 36.28
CA PRO A 347 50.65 -2.92 37.24
C PRO A 347 50.74 -2.44 38.67
N PRO A 348 50.06 -3.08 39.65
CA PRO A 348 50.12 -2.69 41.05
C PRO A 348 51.55 -2.86 41.60
N ASN A 349 51.94 -1.94 42.49
CA ASN A 349 53.16 -2.01 43.23
C ASN A 349 53.05 -3.07 44.37
N PRO A 350 54.16 -3.36 45.10
CA PRO A 350 54.11 -4.34 46.18
C PRO A 350 53.10 -4.02 47.31
N ASP A 351 52.74 -2.74 47.47
CA ASP A 351 51.71 -2.30 48.44
C ASP A 351 50.27 -2.45 47.90
N GLY A 352 50.10 -3.02 46.71
CA GLY A 352 48.84 -3.22 46.03
C GLY A 352 48.25 -1.98 45.38
N GLN A 353 48.92 -0.82 45.37
CA GLN A 353 48.47 0.39 44.70
C GLN A 353 48.92 0.38 43.25
N ALA A 354 48.12 0.99 42.37
CA ALA A 354 48.42 1.17 40.96
C ALA A 354 48.35 2.65 40.55
N PHE A 355 49.13 3.02 39.53
CA PHE A 355 49.01 4.34 38.90
C PHE A 355 48.12 4.26 37.69
N LEU A 356 47.20 5.24 37.56
CA LEU A 356 46.41 5.47 36.36
C LEU A 356 46.84 6.80 35.75
N ASP A 357 47.42 6.74 34.56
CA ASP A 357 47.70 7.91 33.73
C ASP A 357 46.56 8.17 32.78
N VAL A 358 45.95 9.36 32.81
CA VAL A 358 44.74 9.71 32.04
C VAL A 358 45.03 10.96 31.21
N ALA A 359 44.68 10.92 29.94
CA ALA A 359 44.66 12.08 29.05
C ALA A 359 43.26 12.24 28.42
N LEU A 360 42.83 13.48 28.25
CA LEU A 360 41.55 13.82 27.61
C LEU A 360 41.77 14.69 26.38
N ALA A 361 40.92 14.50 25.41
CA ALA A 361 40.75 15.37 24.25
C ALA A 361 39.30 15.83 24.17
N GLY A 362 38.91 16.86 24.94
CA GLY A 362 37.56 17.42 24.96
C GLY A 362 36.47 16.47 25.51
N HIS A 363 36.87 15.40 26.21
CA HIS A 363 35.96 14.40 26.76
C HIS A 363 35.61 14.72 28.22
N PRO A 364 34.43 14.25 28.75
CA PRO A 364 34.10 14.38 30.16
C PRO A 364 35.21 13.83 31.09
N ASN A 365 35.42 14.49 32.23
CA ASN A 365 36.39 14.02 33.20
C ASN A 365 35.96 12.66 33.79
N PRO A 366 36.89 11.68 33.88
CA PRO A 366 36.63 10.46 34.62
C PRO A 366 36.39 10.72 36.11
N VAL A 367 35.55 9.89 36.72
CA VAL A 367 35.22 9.99 38.13
C VAL A 367 35.88 8.87 38.91
N LEU A 368 36.60 9.22 39.99
CA LEU A 368 37.11 8.26 40.97
C LEU A 368 36.07 8.04 42.08
N ILE A 369 35.75 6.79 42.35
CA ILE A 369 34.96 6.33 43.49
C ILE A 369 35.89 5.65 44.49
N PRO A 370 36.28 6.30 45.59
CA PRO A 370 37.21 5.75 46.53
C PRO A 370 36.62 4.58 47.33
N ALA A 371 37.37 3.50 47.54
CA ALA A 371 36.93 2.32 48.31
C ALA A 371 36.70 2.61 49.79
N ASP A 372 37.38 3.62 50.33
CA ASP A 372 37.33 3.99 51.75
C ASP A 372 36.07 4.76 52.17
N GLY A 373 35.11 4.98 51.20
CA GLY A 373 33.85 5.64 51.48
C GLY A 373 33.86 7.16 51.44
N ARG A 374 34.99 7.77 51.09
CA ARG A 374 35.03 9.22 50.75
C ARG A 374 34.13 9.53 49.54
N PRO A 375 33.62 10.76 49.42
CA PRO A 375 32.85 11.16 48.24
C PRO A 375 33.62 10.96 46.94
N SER A 376 32.90 10.57 45.91
CA SER A 376 33.44 10.50 44.53
C SER A 376 33.87 11.87 44.04
N PHE A 377 34.86 11.92 43.18
CA PHE A 377 35.41 13.17 42.63
C PHE A 377 35.91 12.99 41.20
N GLU A 378 35.91 14.07 40.45
CA GLU A 378 36.49 14.11 39.08
C GLU A 378 38.02 14.01 39.10
N ILE A 379 38.57 13.24 38.19
CA ILE A 379 39.99 13.29 37.82
C ILE A 379 40.16 14.45 36.84
N ALA A 380 40.47 15.63 37.40
CA ALA A 380 40.56 16.84 36.60
C ALA A 380 41.75 16.78 35.61
N THR A 381 41.41 16.76 34.35
CA THR A 381 42.39 16.90 33.26
C THR A 381 41.74 17.68 32.11
N ALA A 382 42.55 18.20 31.20
CA ALA A 382 42.01 19.02 30.11
C ALA A 382 42.74 18.71 28.80
N GLY A 383 42.00 18.83 27.71
CA GLY A 383 42.57 18.67 26.38
C GLY A 383 41.65 19.20 25.28
N THR A 384 42.22 19.57 24.15
CA THR A 384 41.52 20.04 22.97
C THR A 384 40.94 18.84 22.22
N LEU A 385 39.71 18.93 21.72
CA LEU A 385 39.10 17.95 20.83
C LEU A 385 40.03 17.56 19.67
N LEU A 386 39.99 16.30 19.27
CA LEU A 386 40.75 15.80 18.12
C LEU A 386 40.08 16.23 16.80
N GLY A 387 40.91 16.51 15.78
CA GLY A 387 40.45 16.90 14.45
C GLY A 387 40.14 18.39 14.28
N ILE A 388 40.23 19.21 15.35
CA ILE A 388 40.00 20.66 15.28
C ILE A 388 41.23 21.45 14.93
N THR A 389 42.39 21.05 15.47
CA THR A 389 43.66 21.75 15.28
C THR A 389 44.79 20.75 15.01
N ALA A 390 45.81 21.20 14.28
CA ALA A 390 46.97 20.38 13.99
C ALA A 390 47.80 20.06 15.24
N ASP A 391 47.84 20.98 16.22
CA ASP A 391 48.60 20.85 17.47
C ASP A 391 47.66 20.99 18.69
N PRO A 392 46.99 19.92 19.13
CA PRO A 392 46.07 19.95 20.25
C PRO A 392 46.85 20.01 21.58
N ARG A 393 46.32 20.82 22.51
CA ARG A 393 46.85 20.85 23.89
C ARG A 393 46.24 19.68 24.63
N ILE A 394 47.02 18.65 24.93
CA ILE A 394 46.61 17.46 25.67
C ILE A 394 47.65 17.19 26.75
N THR A 395 47.21 17.01 27.98
CA THR A 395 48.09 16.75 29.13
C THR A 395 47.68 15.46 29.82
N THR A 396 48.68 14.77 30.39
CA THR A 396 48.43 13.56 31.18
C THR A 396 48.37 13.92 32.67
N THR A 397 47.32 13.42 33.32
CA THR A 397 47.15 13.48 34.79
C THR A 397 47.36 12.09 35.36
N ARG A 398 48.23 11.96 36.39
CA ARG A 398 48.46 10.71 37.12
C ARG A 398 47.67 10.67 38.42
N VAL A 399 46.96 9.57 38.65
CA VAL A 399 46.20 9.30 39.89
C VAL A 399 46.69 7.98 40.48
N THR A 400 46.82 7.93 41.81
CA THR A 400 47.10 6.68 42.51
C THR A 400 45.81 6.02 42.95
N LEU A 401 45.64 4.76 42.57
CA LEU A 401 44.51 3.92 42.96
C LEU A 401 44.91 2.96 44.08
N SER A 402 44.05 2.83 45.07
CA SER A 402 44.13 1.81 46.10
C SER A 402 43.24 0.61 45.75
N PRO A 403 43.49 -0.60 46.30
CA PRO A 403 42.62 -1.73 46.07
C PRO A 403 41.16 -1.42 46.45
N GLY A 404 40.22 -1.73 45.56
CA GLY A 404 38.80 -1.43 45.69
C GLY A 404 38.37 -0.10 45.10
N ASP A 405 39.28 0.82 44.79
CA ASP A 405 38.95 2.08 44.09
C ASP A 405 38.39 1.78 42.70
N GLN A 406 37.37 2.52 42.29
CA GLN A 406 36.77 2.42 40.96
C GLN A 406 36.97 3.72 40.18
N VAL A 407 37.23 3.62 38.89
CA VAL A 407 37.26 4.76 37.98
C VAL A 407 36.20 4.58 36.92
N VAL A 408 35.33 5.58 36.75
CA VAL A 408 34.24 5.61 35.77
C VAL A 408 34.60 6.57 34.66
N LEU A 409 34.72 6.04 33.43
CA LEU A 409 34.79 6.82 32.20
C LEU A 409 33.45 6.73 31.52
N TYR A 410 32.96 7.83 30.94
CA TYR A 410 31.63 7.89 30.35
C TYR A 410 31.54 8.93 29.24
N THR A 411 30.64 8.71 28.25
CA THR A 411 30.35 9.70 27.23
C THR A 411 29.25 10.65 27.73
N ASP A 412 29.13 11.83 27.10
CA ASP A 412 28.20 12.89 27.53
C ASP A 412 26.75 12.50 27.44
N GLY A 413 26.40 11.49 26.59
CA GLY A 413 25.07 10.93 26.55
C GLY A 413 24.55 10.43 27.91
N LEU A 414 25.42 10.04 28.85
CA LEU A 414 25.04 9.68 30.22
C LEU A 414 24.37 10.84 30.96
N THR A 415 24.81 12.05 30.74
CA THR A 415 24.35 13.27 31.40
C THR A 415 23.32 14.05 30.54
N GLU A 416 23.46 14.04 29.23
CA GLU A 416 22.64 14.83 28.31
C GLU A 416 21.27 14.21 28.03
N ASN A 417 21.18 12.89 28.00
CA ASN A 417 19.90 12.19 27.76
C ASN A 417 18.96 12.21 28.97
N SER A 418 19.37 12.70 30.13
CA SER A 418 18.57 12.75 31.35
C SER A 418 17.61 13.93 31.40
N ARG A 419 16.53 13.83 32.16
CA ARG A 419 15.61 14.94 32.50
C ARG A 419 15.42 15.07 34.02
N PRO A 420 15.84 16.20 34.61
CA PRO A 420 16.65 17.27 34.02
C PRO A 420 18.04 16.74 33.59
N ARG A 421 18.77 17.51 32.72
CA ARG A 421 20.16 17.18 32.38
C ARG A 421 20.96 17.09 33.69
N LEU A 422 21.73 16.01 33.87
CA LEU A 422 22.52 15.82 35.06
C LEU A 422 23.68 16.78 35.08
N SER A 423 23.85 17.54 36.15
CA SER A 423 25.09 18.27 36.42
C SER A 423 26.16 17.26 36.86
N ILE A 424 27.41 17.72 36.91
CA ILE A 424 28.49 16.86 37.40
C ILE A 424 28.29 16.53 38.89
N GLU A 425 27.82 17.50 39.67
CA GLU A 425 27.52 17.31 41.08
C GLU A 425 26.42 16.23 41.29
N ASP A 426 25.37 16.26 40.44
CA ASP A 426 24.30 15.23 40.49
C ASP A 426 24.87 13.86 40.14
N LEU A 427 25.74 13.78 39.09
CA LEU A 427 26.40 12.54 38.69
C LEU A 427 27.28 11.95 39.83
N LEU A 428 28.04 12.79 40.52
CA LEU A 428 28.83 12.34 41.66
C LEU A 428 27.98 11.73 42.76
N ILE A 429 26.84 12.37 43.07
CA ILE A 429 25.87 11.84 44.05
C ILE A 429 25.28 10.50 43.57
N VAL A 430 24.94 10.39 42.29
CA VAL A 430 24.43 9.15 41.69
C VAL A 430 25.48 8.03 41.81
N LEU A 431 26.74 8.31 41.48
CA LEU A 431 27.84 7.35 41.54
C LEU A 431 28.11 6.90 42.98
N ASP A 432 28.04 7.81 43.96
CA ASP A 432 28.18 7.46 45.35
C ASP A 432 27.05 6.52 45.82
N ASN A 433 25.81 6.74 45.37
CA ASN A 433 24.68 5.89 45.63
C ASN A 433 24.71 4.52 44.94
N CYS A 434 25.35 4.46 43.76
CA CYS A 434 25.52 3.24 42.97
C CYS A 434 26.77 2.42 43.34
N ARG A 435 27.64 2.94 44.22
CA ARG A 435 28.87 2.28 44.67
C ARG A 435 28.59 0.85 45.15
N ALA A 436 29.29 -0.11 44.60
CA ALA A 436 29.18 -1.52 44.94
C ALA A 436 30.57 -2.19 45.06
N SER A 437 30.58 -3.43 45.49
CA SER A 437 31.85 -4.18 45.75
C SER A 437 32.57 -4.60 44.46
N THR A 438 31.89 -4.57 43.30
CA THR A 438 32.46 -4.94 42.01
C THR A 438 32.14 -3.89 40.92
N ALA A 439 33.01 -3.75 39.94
CA ALA A 439 32.77 -2.86 38.80
C ALA A 439 31.42 -3.21 38.09
N ALA A 440 31.17 -4.49 37.90
CA ALA A 440 29.92 -4.95 37.27
C ALA A 440 28.65 -4.57 38.08
N ALA A 441 28.66 -4.71 39.42
CA ALA A 441 27.52 -4.33 40.23
C ALA A 441 27.30 -2.80 40.24
N THR A 442 28.37 -1.99 40.28
CA THR A 442 28.26 -0.52 40.13
C THR A 442 27.72 -0.14 38.76
N GLN A 443 28.19 -0.78 37.67
CA GLN A 443 27.70 -0.55 36.33
C GLN A 443 26.20 -0.85 36.21
N ILE A 444 25.73 -2.00 36.70
CA ILE A 444 24.32 -2.38 36.68
C ILE A 444 23.47 -1.35 37.43
N SER A 445 23.92 -0.96 38.64
CA SER A 445 23.18 0.02 39.46
C SER A 445 23.11 1.40 38.78
N LEU A 446 24.21 1.86 38.18
CA LEU A 446 24.29 3.10 37.43
C LEU A 446 23.34 3.07 36.22
N MET A 447 23.36 2.01 35.44
CA MET A 447 22.52 1.90 34.24
C MET A 447 21.03 1.74 34.57
N GLN A 448 20.69 1.07 35.68
CA GLN A 448 19.30 1.04 36.18
C GLN A 448 18.84 2.44 36.58
N HIS A 449 19.69 3.21 37.28
CA HIS A 449 19.38 4.59 37.63
C HIS A 449 19.21 5.47 36.40
N TYR A 450 20.13 5.36 35.44
CA TYR A 450 20.06 6.04 34.14
C TYR A 450 18.74 5.73 33.42
N ASP A 451 18.33 4.46 33.35
CA ASP A 451 17.08 4.05 32.66
C ASP A 451 15.82 4.65 33.31
N THR A 452 15.86 5.04 34.60
CA THR A 452 14.75 5.77 35.26
C THR A 452 14.70 7.25 34.87
N LEU A 453 15.82 7.87 34.55
CA LEU A 453 15.96 9.29 34.23
C LEU A 453 15.98 9.56 32.73
N ALA A 454 16.34 8.57 31.92
CA ALA A 454 16.50 8.70 30.50
C ALA A 454 15.19 9.07 29.79
N ARG A 455 15.27 9.91 28.78
CA ARG A 455 14.17 10.27 27.90
C ARG A 455 13.78 9.05 27.04
N ARG A 456 12.49 8.96 26.67
CA ARG A 456 12.04 7.96 25.70
C ARG A 456 12.68 8.17 24.31
N ASP A 457 12.91 9.42 23.94
CA ASP A 457 13.65 9.81 22.72
C ASP A 457 15.07 10.19 23.15
N ARG A 458 15.98 9.22 23.14
CA ARG A 458 17.41 9.45 23.39
C ARG A 458 17.98 10.23 22.19
N TYR A 459 18.82 11.22 22.49
CA TYR A 459 19.45 12.05 21.46
C TYR A 459 20.83 11.57 21.10
N ASP A 460 21.49 10.84 22.03
CA ASP A 460 22.86 10.45 21.92
C ASP A 460 23.11 9.05 22.45
N ASP A 461 24.18 8.44 22.00
CA ASP A 461 24.66 7.17 22.51
C ASP A 461 25.16 7.33 23.94
N VAL A 462 25.27 6.24 24.66
CA VAL A 462 25.85 6.22 26.01
C VAL A 462 26.85 5.07 26.10
N ALA A 463 28.07 5.40 26.34
CA ALA A 463 29.10 4.44 26.72
C ALA A 463 29.58 4.70 28.14
N VAL A 464 29.80 3.64 28.91
CA VAL A 464 30.33 3.69 30.26
C VAL A 464 31.33 2.56 30.42
N VAL A 465 32.51 2.89 30.96
CA VAL A 465 33.55 1.91 31.34
C VAL A 465 33.88 2.13 32.81
N ILE A 466 33.79 1.09 33.62
CA ILE A 466 34.15 1.11 35.03
C ILE A 466 35.30 0.16 35.25
N ILE A 467 36.39 0.66 35.85
CA ILE A 467 37.60 -0.08 36.16
C ILE A 467 37.74 -0.12 37.66
N GLN A 468 37.95 -1.30 38.24
CA GLN A 468 38.23 -1.46 39.66
C GLN A 468 39.56 -2.14 39.88
N LEU A 469 40.43 -1.52 40.70
CA LEU A 469 41.65 -2.16 41.15
C LEU A 469 41.29 -3.23 42.21
N GLN A 470 41.68 -4.46 41.96
CA GLN A 470 41.46 -5.56 42.90
C GLN A 470 42.68 -5.75 43.83
N ALA A 471 42.43 -6.19 45.04
CA ALA A 471 43.52 -6.62 45.93
C ALA A 471 44.26 -7.82 45.30
N ALA A 472 45.57 -7.85 45.40
CA ALA A 472 46.36 -8.98 44.91
C ALA A 472 45.87 -10.27 45.66
N THR A 473 45.19 -11.13 44.93
CA THR A 473 44.85 -12.48 45.41
C THR A 473 46.07 -13.35 45.32
N SER A 474 46.49 -13.99 46.42
CA SER A 474 47.42 -15.11 46.34
C SER A 474 46.95 -16.14 45.32
N PRO A 475 47.86 -16.79 44.59
CA PRO A 475 47.45 -17.63 43.45
C PRO A 475 46.56 -18.78 43.92
N ALA A 476 45.27 -18.68 43.59
CA ALA A 476 44.30 -19.77 43.70
C ALA A 476 44.10 -20.39 42.34
N THR A 477 44.48 -21.65 42.26
CA THR A 477 44.17 -22.72 41.32
C THR A 477 43.05 -22.46 40.31
N GLU A 478 43.43 -22.74 39.05
CA GLU A 478 42.65 -23.22 37.90
C GLU A 478 41.11 -23.03 37.85
N GLY A 479 40.68 -22.46 36.75
CA GLY A 479 39.54 -22.95 35.98
C GLY A 479 38.31 -22.07 35.95
N GLY A 480 38.07 -21.57 34.76
CA GLY A 480 36.73 -21.25 34.32
C GLY A 480 36.58 -19.91 33.60
N ALA A 481 36.75 -19.92 32.30
CA ALA A 481 36.27 -18.82 31.46
C ALA A 481 34.77 -18.64 31.63
N LEU A 482 34.35 -17.49 32.09
CA LEU A 482 32.91 -17.12 32.10
C LEU A 482 32.48 -16.81 30.66
N PRO A 483 31.46 -17.47 30.15
CA PRO A 483 30.94 -17.12 28.83
C PRO A 483 30.29 -15.74 28.85
N LEU A 484 30.72 -14.89 27.93
CA LEU A 484 30.04 -13.65 27.59
C LEU A 484 28.53 -13.93 27.39
N ASP A 485 27.68 -13.37 28.25
CA ASP A 485 26.23 -13.44 28.06
C ASP A 485 25.80 -12.54 26.91
N VAL A 486 25.76 -13.11 25.70
CA VAL A 486 25.34 -12.47 24.43
C VAL A 486 23.87 -12.02 24.44
N ARG A 487 23.12 -12.23 25.53
CA ARG A 487 21.70 -11.86 25.64
C ARG A 487 21.41 -10.36 25.76
N LEU A 488 22.43 -9.52 25.93
CA LEU A 488 22.25 -8.07 26.01
C LEU A 488 22.10 -7.36 24.65
N LEU A 489 22.16 -8.09 23.54
CA LEU A 489 21.99 -7.55 22.18
C LEU A 489 20.60 -7.82 21.57
N GLN A 490 19.62 -8.29 22.34
CA GLN A 490 18.25 -8.41 21.80
C GLN A 490 17.45 -7.15 22.13
N PRO A 491 16.86 -6.49 21.11
CA PRO A 491 15.90 -5.41 21.34
C PRO A 491 14.67 -5.98 22.03
N LEU A 492 14.30 -5.41 23.16
CA LEU A 492 12.99 -5.66 23.79
C LEU A 492 11.89 -5.31 22.78
N LYS A 493 11.02 -6.29 22.53
CA LYS A 493 9.83 -6.18 21.69
C LYS A 493 8.84 -5.15 22.22
#